data_e6d18a10de737151810efa2effdc2a03
#
_entry.id   e6d18a10de737151810efa2effdc2a03
#
_cell.length_a   1.000
_cell.length_b   1.000
_cell.length_c   1.000
_cell.angle_alpha   90.00
_cell.angle_beta   90.00
_cell.angle_gamma   90.00
#
_symmetry.space_group_name_H-M   'P 1'
#
loop_
_entity.id
_entity.type
_entity.pdbx_description
1 polymer ?
#
loop_
_entity_poly.entity_id
_entity_poly.type
_entity_poly.pdbx_seq_one_letter_code
_entity_poly.pdbx_strand_id
1 'polypeptide(L)'
;LCTLLLTSACTNKKDAEEPKKEVLDTIPMLVTQVQQSSRLYTTEYRIHKIITHDDEMKLSGSIMKKDFSVNLPLGERRIAIPMDATLKAYIDMSTFSEKNIQKDGKKLIVTLPDPKIVLTSTKIDHKGVKEYVALTRRNFTDAELTSYEAQGRKQILNAIPQMGIIQQAQESAARQLVPIFTTMGYKDADITISFRKK
;
A
#
# COMPACT_ATOMS: atom_id res chain seq x y z
N LEU A 1 -35.42 -42.16 78.70
CA LEU A 1 -35.62 -40.72 78.80
C LEU A 1 -34.69 -40.05 77.81
N CYS A 2 -35.23 -39.61 76.66
CA CYS A 2 -34.50 -39.08 75.54
C CYS A 2 -34.74 -37.56 75.48
N THR A 3 -33.73 -36.81 75.69
CA THR A 3 -33.79 -35.34 75.58
C THR A 3 -33.13 -34.87 74.23
N LEU A 4 -33.99 -34.40 73.32
CA LEU A 4 -33.60 -33.77 72.05
C LEU A 4 -33.10 -32.37 72.31
N LEU A 5 -31.86 -32.09 71.99
CA LEU A 5 -31.30 -30.73 71.93
C LEU A 5 -31.31 -30.27 70.45
N LEU A 6 -32.19 -29.33 70.15
CA LEU A 6 -32.23 -28.59 68.89
C LEU A 6 -31.18 -27.45 68.94
N THR A 7 -30.09 -27.58 68.18
CA THR A 7 -29.15 -26.50 67.95
C THR A 7 -29.53 -25.76 66.65
N SER A 8 -30.00 -24.55 66.80
CA SER A 8 -30.26 -23.61 65.72
C SER A 8 -28.92 -23.08 65.11
N ALA A 9 -28.59 -23.51 63.92
CA ALA A 9 -27.44 -23.03 63.21
C ALA A 9 -27.86 -21.77 62.42
N CYS A 10 -27.43 -20.57 62.83
CA CYS A 10 -27.49 -19.36 62.05
C CYS A 10 -26.47 -19.44 60.91
N THR A 11 -26.94 -19.63 59.70
CA THR A 11 -26.14 -19.54 58.49
C THR A 11 -25.89 -18.09 58.15
N ASN A 12 -24.69 -17.57 58.49
CA ASN A 12 -24.21 -16.31 58.02
C ASN A 12 -23.93 -16.44 56.52
N LYS A 13 -24.81 -15.88 55.68
CA LYS A 13 -24.60 -15.68 54.27
C LYS A 13 -23.49 -14.63 54.09
N LYS A 14 -22.25 -15.08 54.01
CA LYS A 14 -21.17 -14.24 53.47
C LYS A 14 -21.49 -14.09 51.98
N ASP A 15 -21.81 -12.88 51.56
CA ASP A 15 -21.78 -12.45 50.19
C ASP A 15 -20.42 -12.83 49.62
N ALA A 16 -20.37 -13.85 48.80
CA ALA A 16 -19.21 -14.16 48.00
C ALA A 16 -19.13 -13.06 46.95
N GLU A 17 -18.28 -12.09 47.15
CA GLU A 17 -17.82 -11.21 46.09
C GLU A 17 -17.28 -12.11 44.98
N GLU A 18 -17.99 -12.13 43.85
CA GLU A 18 -17.45 -12.70 42.59
C GLU A 18 -16.12 -11.98 42.32
N PRO A 19 -15.04 -12.72 42.02
CA PRO A 19 -13.77 -12.07 41.68
C PRO A 19 -14.04 -11.21 40.47
N LYS A 20 -13.90 -9.87 40.64
CA LYS A 20 -13.81 -8.94 39.53
C LYS A 20 -12.76 -9.50 38.58
N LYS A 21 -13.18 -10.02 37.44
CA LYS A 21 -12.27 -10.32 36.33
C LYS A 21 -11.54 -9.01 36.04
N GLU A 22 -10.29 -8.93 36.50
CA GLU A 22 -9.37 -7.90 36.01
C GLU A 22 -9.41 -7.97 34.49
N VAL A 23 -9.98 -6.94 33.88
CA VAL A 23 -9.95 -6.79 32.42
C VAL A 23 -8.50 -6.50 32.11
N LEU A 24 -7.75 -7.56 31.78
CA LEU A 24 -6.38 -7.45 31.32
C LEU A 24 -6.35 -6.43 30.17
N ASP A 25 -5.62 -5.33 30.37
CA ASP A 25 -5.44 -4.34 29.30
C ASP A 25 -4.60 -4.98 28.21
N THR A 26 -5.25 -5.42 27.11
CA THR A 26 -4.62 -6.12 26.01
C THR A 26 -3.97 -5.14 25.01
N ILE A 27 -4.17 -3.83 25.16
CA ILE A 27 -3.70 -2.81 24.22
C ILE A 27 -2.15 -2.77 24.12
N PRO A 28 -1.37 -2.75 25.23
CA PRO A 28 0.10 -2.74 25.13
C PRO A 28 0.65 -3.99 24.43
N MET A 29 0.05 -5.16 24.67
CA MET A 29 0.43 -6.41 24.03
C MET A 29 0.13 -6.36 22.52
N LEU A 30 -1.00 -5.81 22.14
CA LEU A 30 -1.42 -5.62 20.76
C LEU A 30 -0.47 -4.67 20.03
N VAL A 31 -0.12 -3.54 20.62
CA VAL A 31 0.85 -2.59 20.06
C VAL A 31 2.19 -3.28 19.82
N THR A 32 2.69 -4.01 20.81
CA THR A 32 3.97 -4.75 20.70
C THR A 32 3.92 -5.75 19.55
N GLN A 33 2.85 -6.52 19.42
CA GLN A 33 2.71 -7.52 18.36
C GLN A 33 2.64 -6.89 16.97
N VAL A 34 1.95 -5.75 16.83
CA VAL A 34 1.87 -5.01 15.57
C VAL A 34 3.20 -4.35 15.22
N GLN A 35 3.91 -3.80 16.20
CA GLN A 35 5.21 -3.16 16.01
C GLN A 35 6.35 -4.13 15.67
N GLN A 36 6.23 -5.43 15.97
CA GLN A 36 7.23 -6.44 15.59
C GLN A 36 7.52 -6.44 14.09
N SER A 37 6.56 -6.04 13.27
CA SER A 37 6.75 -5.80 11.85
C SER A 37 6.84 -4.30 11.61
N SER A 38 8.04 -3.74 11.48
CA SER A 38 8.23 -2.32 11.16
C SER A 38 7.53 -1.89 9.85
N ARG A 39 7.29 -2.84 8.95
CA ARG A 39 6.55 -2.65 7.70
C ARG A 39 5.57 -3.80 7.48
N LEU A 40 4.28 -3.48 7.45
CA LEU A 40 3.26 -4.42 7.05
C LEU A 40 3.12 -4.38 5.52
N TYR A 41 3.70 -5.36 4.82
CA TYR A 41 3.51 -5.50 3.38
C TYR A 41 2.11 -6.03 3.09
N THR A 42 1.35 -5.28 2.32
CA THR A 42 -0.07 -5.57 2.10
C THR A 42 -0.32 -6.24 0.76
N THR A 43 0.30 -5.75 -0.31
CA THR A 43 0.03 -6.22 -1.67
C THR A 43 1.23 -5.98 -2.59
N GLU A 44 1.41 -6.87 -3.56
CA GLU A 44 2.34 -6.72 -4.68
C GLU A 44 1.55 -6.56 -5.98
N TYR A 45 1.93 -5.59 -6.80
CA TYR A 45 1.33 -5.31 -8.10
C TYR A 45 2.36 -5.47 -9.19
N ARG A 46 1.98 -6.15 -10.26
CA ARG A 46 2.77 -6.24 -11.49
C ARG A 46 2.07 -5.44 -12.58
N ILE A 47 2.81 -4.55 -13.20
CA ILE A 47 2.33 -3.66 -14.25
C ILE A 47 3.15 -3.93 -15.50
N HIS A 48 2.46 -4.21 -16.60
CA HIS A 48 3.04 -4.23 -17.92
C HIS A 48 2.69 -2.92 -18.62
N LYS A 49 3.70 -2.19 -19.12
CA LYS A 49 3.51 -0.93 -19.83
C LYS A 49 4.38 -0.89 -21.07
N ILE A 50 3.81 -0.46 -22.18
CA ILE A 50 4.56 -0.15 -23.40
C ILE A 50 4.82 1.35 -23.39
N ILE A 51 6.11 1.73 -23.44
CA ILE A 51 6.55 3.12 -23.56
C ILE A 51 6.79 3.37 -25.02
N THR A 52 6.07 4.34 -25.59
CA THR A 52 6.25 4.76 -26.97
C THR A 52 6.90 6.13 -27.02
N HIS A 53 7.81 6.32 -27.95
CA HIS A 53 8.40 7.60 -28.25
C HIS A 53 8.44 7.79 -29.76
N ASP A 54 7.91 8.92 -30.20
CA ASP A 54 7.91 9.35 -31.58
C ASP A 54 8.84 10.60 -31.68
N ASP A 55 9.84 10.49 -32.52
CA ASP A 55 10.83 11.55 -32.77
C ASP A 55 10.75 11.97 -34.23
N GLU A 56 10.17 13.15 -34.46
CA GLU A 56 10.01 13.73 -35.79
C GLU A 56 11.10 14.76 -36.04
N MET A 57 11.66 14.75 -37.26
CA MET A 57 12.57 15.79 -37.67
C MET A 57 11.79 17.05 -38.06
N LYS A 58 12.08 18.15 -37.37
CA LYS A 58 11.48 19.45 -37.68
C LYS A 58 12.54 20.38 -38.30
N LEU A 59 12.22 20.92 -39.48
CA LEU A 59 12.97 22.00 -40.03
C LEU A 59 12.39 23.32 -39.50
N SER A 60 13.13 23.99 -38.64
CA SER A 60 12.73 25.30 -38.08
C SER A 60 13.64 26.38 -38.62
N GLY A 61 13.08 27.52 -38.99
CA GLY A 61 13.82 28.68 -39.46
C GLY A 61 13.00 29.96 -39.28
N SER A 62 13.67 31.10 -39.43
CA SER A 62 13.01 32.39 -39.41
C SER A 62 13.27 33.09 -40.75
N ILE A 63 12.19 33.48 -41.43
CA ILE A 63 12.23 34.26 -42.66
C ILE A 63 11.45 35.55 -42.40
N MET A 64 12.08 36.68 -42.60
CA MET A 64 11.46 38.01 -42.42
C MET A 64 10.80 38.24 -41.07
N LYS A 65 11.43 37.78 -39.94
CA LYS A 65 10.90 37.84 -38.57
C LYS A 65 9.66 36.98 -38.32
N LYS A 66 9.35 36.02 -39.19
CA LYS A 66 8.33 34.99 -38.95
C LYS A 66 9.01 33.63 -38.82
N ASP A 67 8.77 32.99 -37.68
CA ASP A 67 9.26 31.62 -37.43
C ASP A 67 8.39 30.65 -38.16
N PHE A 68 9.01 29.66 -38.80
CA PHE A 68 8.31 28.53 -39.41
C PHE A 68 8.89 27.22 -38.90
N SER A 69 8.04 26.21 -38.80
CA SER A 69 8.43 24.85 -38.46
C SER A 69 7.66 23.88 -39.37
N VAL A 70 8.40 23.07 -40.10
CA VAL A 70 7.82 22.06 -41.01
C VAL A 70 8.31 20.67 -40.57
N ASN A 71 7.38 19.73 -40.40
CA ASN A 71 7.72 18.34 -40.14
C ASN A 71 8.18 17.69 -41.45
N LEU A 72 9.35 17.05 -41.41
CA LEU A 72 9.88 16.30 -42.56
C LEU A 72 9.44 14.83 -42.48
N PRO A 73 8.57 14.35 -43.37
CA PRO A 73 8.00 13.00 -43.29
C PRO A 73 9.03 11.87 -43.45
N LEU A 74 10.23 12.18 -43.93
CA LEU A 74 11.33 11.23 -44.14
C LEU A 74 12.27 11.11 -42.94
N GLY A 75 12.01 11.85 -41.86
CA GLY A 75 12.91 11.94 -40.69
C GLY A 75 12.33 11.33 -39.41
N GLU A 76 11.36 10.46 -39.51
CA GLU A 76 10.70 9.87 -38.32
C GLU A 76 11.51 8.72 -37.72
N ARG A 77 11.57 8.71 -36.40
CA ARG A 77 12.00 7.54 -35.61
C ARG A 77 10.91 7.23 -34.58
N ARG A 78 10.56 5.98 -34.44
CA ARG A 78 9.58 5.51 -33.45
C ARG A 78 10.14 4.33 -32.71
N ILE A 79 9.88 4.27 -31.42
CA ILE A 79 10.26 3.14 -30.59
C ILE A 79 9.13 2.78 -29.65
N ALA A 80 8.95 1.49 -29.47
CA ALA A 80 8.04 0.92 -28.46
C ALA A 80 8.84 -0.02 -27.55
N ILE A 81 8.88 0.30 -26.27
CA ILE A 81 9.67 -0.42 -25.27
C ILE A 81 8.69 -1.05 -24.26
N PRO A 82 8.50 -2.38 -24.30
CA PRO A 82 7.75 -3.08 -23.26
C PRO A 82 8.53 -3.09 -21.96
N MET A 83 7.86 -2.69 -20.87
CA MET A 83 8.43 -2.63 -19.52
C MET A 83 7.51 -3.30 -18.52
N ASP A 84 8.07 -4.22 -17.73
CA ASP A 84 7.43 -4.78 -16.56
C ASP A 84 7.91 -4.08 -15.31
N ALA A 85 6.97 -3.70 -14.46
CA ALA A 85 7.25 -3.05 -13.18
C ALA A 85 6.57 -3.80 -12.04
N THR A 86 7.29 -3.93 -10.92
CA THR A 86 6.73 -4.49 -9.68
C THR A 86 6.65 -3.39 -8.64
N LEU A 87 5.45 -3.17 -8.12
CA LEU A 87 5.17 -2.25 -7.03
C LEU A 87 4.82 -3.05 -5.79
N LYS A 88 5.31 -2.63 -4.62
CA LYS A 88 4.89 -3.16 -3.33
C LYS A 88 4.25 -2.07 -2.50
N ALA A 89 3.09 -2.37 -1.93
CA ALA A 89 2.44 -1.52 -0.96
C ALA A 89 2.74 -2.02 0.45
N TYR A 90 3.04 -1.11 1.37
CA TYR A 90 3.26 -1.41 2.78
C TYR A 90 2.76 -0.28 3.66
N ILE A 91 2.41 -0.61 4.90
CA ILE A 91 2.12 0.35 5.96
C ILE A 91 3.33 0.41 6.89
N ASP A 92 3.77 1.63 7.18
CA ASP A 92 4.89 1.89 8.09
C ASP A 92 4.38 1.89 9.52
N MET A 93 4.68 0.81 10.25
CA MET A 93 4.26 0.61 11.64
C MET A 93 5.24 1.18 12.66
N SER A 94 6.32 1.82 12.25
CA SER A 94 7.35 2.35 13.16
C SER A 94 6.81 3.40 14.14
N THR A 95 5.75 4.11 13.74
CA THR A 95 5.09 5.14 14.57
C THR A 95 3.77 4.68 15.19
N PHE A 96 3.42 3.40 15.02
CA PHE A 96 2.21 2.83 15.60
C PHE A 96 2.37 2.77 17.12
N SER A 97 1.36 3.17 17.86
CA SER A 97 1.39 3.24 19.33
C SER A 97 -0.02 3.07 19.90
N GLU A 98 -0.16 3.01 21.21
CA GLU A 98 -1.46 2.96 21.88
C GLU A 98 -2.40 4.09 21.48
N LYS A 99 -1.86 5.26 21.11
CA LYS A 99 -2.65 6.42 20.63
C LYS A 99 -3.41 6.14 19.33
N ASN A 100 -3.00 5.09 18.60
CA ASN A 100 -3.64 4.65 17.38
C ASN A 100 -4.80 3.69 17.61
N ILE A 101 -5.03 3.29 18.85
CA ILE A 101 -6.05 2.34 19.26
C ILE A 101 -7.01 3.04 20.19
N GLN A 102 -8.29 3.03 19.85
CA GLN A 102 -9.36 3.53 20.69
C GLN A 102 -10.31 2.38 21.02
N LYS A 103 -10.60 2.23 22.30
CA LYS A 103 -11.57 1.24 22.80
C LYS A 103 -12.81 1.99 23.27
N ASP A 104 -13.95 1.64 22.66
CA ASP A 104 -15.25 2.17 23.06
C ASP A 104 -16.16 0.99 23.42
N GLY A 105 -16.22 0.68 24.72
CA GLY A 105 -16.89 -0.51 25.22
C GLY A 105 -16.31 -1.79 24.62
N LYS A 106 -17.08 -2.46 23.75
CA LYS A 106 -16.65 -3.67 23.03
C LYS A 106 -16.01 -3.36 21.69
N LYS A 107 -16.14 -2.14 21.18
CA LYS A 107 -15.61 -1.74 19.89
C LYS A 107 -14.14 -1.39 19.98
N LEU A 108 -13.38 -1.82 18.98
CA LEU A 108 -11.96 -1.52 18.78
C LEU A 108 -11.80 -0.71 17.51
N ILE A 109 -11.33 0.54 17.64
CA ILE A 109 -11.05 1.40 16.49
C ILE A 109 -9.53 1.52 16.38
N VAL A 110 -8.99 1.08 15.24
CA VAL A 110 -7.55 1.10 14.96
C VAL A 110 -7.28 2.05 13.80
N THR A 111 -6.47 3.09 14.05
CA THR A 111 -6.12 4.09 13.04
C THR A 111 -4.71 3.84 12.53
N LEU A 112 -4.58 3.43 11.28
CA LEU A 112 -3.32 3.13 10.62
C LEU A 112 -2.81 4.33 9.81
N PRO A 113 -1.49 4.44 9.58
CA PRO A 113 -0.95 5.32 8.55
C PRO A 113 -1.41 4.88 7.16
N ASP A 114 -1.49 5.83 6.22
CA ASP A 114 -1.76 5.48 4.83
C ASP A 114 -0.66 4.58 4.24
N PRO A 115 -1.02 3.64 3.36
CA PRO A 115 -0.06 2.79 2.68
C PRO A 115 0.93 3.62 1.85
N LYS A 116 2.19 3.22 1.90
CA LYS A 116 3.26 3.71 1.03
C LYS A 116 3.47 2.71 -0.10
N ILE A 117 3.71 3.23 -1.31
CA ILE A 117 3.96 2.40 -2.48
C ILE A 117 5.40 2.62 -2.92
N VAL A 118 6.11 1.53 -3.15
CA VAL A 118 7.48 1.54 -3.65
C VAL A 118 7.58 0.73 -4.93
N LEU A 119 8.29 1.26 -5.90
CA LEU A 119 8.69 0.55 -7.10
C LEU A 119 9.92 -0.29 -6.76
N THR A 120 9.76 -1.61 -6.71
CA THR A 120 10.81 -2.53 -6.28
C THR A 120 11.65 -3.05 -7.44
N SER A 121 11.07 -3.16 -8.62
CA SER A 121 11.80 -3.54 -9.83
C SER A 121 11.18 -2.97 -11.09
N THR A 122 12.01 -2.73 -12.09
CA THR A 122 11.60 -2.51 -13.47
C THR A 122 12.46 -3.41 -14.36
N LYS A 123 11.85 -4.01 -15.35
CA LYS A 123 12.52 -4.86 -16.32
C LYS A 123 12.02 -4.53 -17.72
N ILE A 124 12.95 -4.25 -18.62
CA ILE A 124 12.63 -4.09 -20.05
C ILE A 124 12.65 -5.46 -20.72
N ASP A 125 11.65 -5.72 -21.53
CA ASP A 125 11.70 -6.83 -22.47
C ASP A 125 12.45 -6.39 -23.73
N HIS A 126 13.76 -6.55 -23.73
CA HIS A 126 14.61 -6.18 -24.86
C HIS A 126 14.26 -6.90 -26.16
N LYS A 127 13.67 -8.10 -26.06
CA LYS A 127 13.24 -8.86 -27.25
C LYS A 127 11.96 -8.31 -27.85
N GLY A 128 11.14 -7.68 -27.03
CA GLY A 128 9.89 -7.04 -27.43
C GLY A 128 10.05 -5.60 -27.91
N VAL A 129 11.23 -4.99 -27.79
CA VAL A 129 11.48 -3.63 -28.29
C VAL A 129 11.30 -3.62 -29.81
N LYS A 130 10.49 -2.68 -30.28
CA LYS A 130 10.24 -2.45 -31.71
C LYS A 130 10.68 -1.04 -32.07
N GLU A 131 11.52 -0.96 -33.07
CA GLU A 131 12.05 0.29 -33.58
C GLU A 131 11.67 0.47 -35.04
N TYR A 132 11.32 1.68 -35.40
CA TYR A 132 11.22 2.16 -36.76
C TYR A 132 12.14 3.36 -36.91
N VAL A 133 13.10 3.27 -37.82
CA VAL A 133 14.08 4.33 -38.09
C VAL A 133 14.09 4.62 -39.57
N ALA A 134 13.76 5.84 -39.97
CA ALA A 134 13.84 6.26 -41.35
C ALA A 134 15.29 6.22 -41.88
N LEU A 135 15.48 5.92 -43.15
CA LEU A 135 16.80 5.76 -43.80
C LEU A 135 17.72 6.95 -43.62
N THR A 136 17.16 8.11 -43.38
CA THR A 136 17.91 9.38 -43.19
C THR A 136 18.35 9.63 -41.74
N ARG A 137 18.01 8.70 -40.83
CA ARG A 137 18.24 8.87 -39.39
C ARG A 137 19.15 7.76 -38.86
N ARG A 138 19.89 8.07 -37.80
CA ARG A 138 20.66 7.09 -37.04
C ARG A 138 19.74 6.29 -36.11
N ASN A 139 20.13 5.09 -35.78
CA ASN A 139 19.45 4.25 -34.78
C ASN A 139 19.45 4.92 -33.41
N PHE A 140 18.56 4.45 -32.54
CA PHE A 140 18.52 4.88 -31.13
C PHE A 140 19.82 4.46 -30.45
N THR A 141 20.35 5.36 -29.65
CA THR A 141 21.53 5.11 -28.81
C THR A 141 21.13 4.52 -27.45
N ASP A 142 22.04 3.83 -26.78
CA ASP A 142 21.82 3.31 -25.44
C ASP A 142 21.45 4.41 -24.44
N ALA A 143 22.00 5.62 -24.59
CA ALA A 143 21.66 6.78 -23.78
C ALA A 143 20.20 7.22 -23.96
N GLU A 144 19.70 7.21 -25.22
CA GLU A 144 18.29 7.50 -25.51
C GLU A 144 17.39 6.42 -24.89
N LEU A 145 17.72 5.14 -25.05
CA LEU A 145 16.98 4.02 -24.47
C LEU A 145 16.91 4.11 -22.94
N THR A 146 18.03 4.41 -22.28
CA THR A 146 18.08 4.63 -20.84
C THR A 146 17.20 5.80 -20.40
N SER A 147 17.19 6.89 -21.20
CA SER A 147 16.32 8.05 -20.94
C SER A 147 14.84 7.67 -21.02
N TYR A 148 14.45 6.91 -22.03
CA TYR A 148 13.06 6.45 -22.19
C TYR A 148 12.64 5.49 -21.08
N GLU A 149 13.54 4.63 -20.62
CA GLU A 149 13.30 3.81 -19.44
C GLU A 149 13.01 4.67 -18.20
N ALA A 150 13.83 5.66 -17.94
CA ALA A 150 13.65 6.59 -16.82
C ALA A 150 12.30 7.33 -16.91
N GLN A 151 11.92 7.76 -18.12
CA GLN A 151 10.63 8.40 -18.38
C GLN A 151 9.46 7.42 -18.11
N GLY A 152 9.58 6.18 -18.55
CA GLY A 152 8.59 5.14 -18.31
C GLY A 152 8.39 4.86 -16.82
N ARG A 153 9.49 4.75 -16.08
CA ARG A 153 9.47 4.60 -14.62
C ARG A 153 8.74 5.77 -13.95
N LYS A 154 9.04 7.01 -14.36
CA LYS A 154 8.35 8.20 -13.85
C LYS A 154 6.86 8.20 -14.18
N GLN A 155 6.49 7.78 -15.39
CA GLN A 155 5.08 7.67 -15.80
C GLN A 155 4.32 6.64 -14.96
N ILE A 156 4.93 5.48 -14.64
CA ILE A 156 4.34 4.46 -13.78
C ILE A 156 4.10 5.05 -12.38
N LEU A 157 5.10 5.70 -11.78
CA LEU A 157 4.97 6.32 -10.46
C LEU A 157 3.87 7.38 -10.43
N ASN A 158 3.77 8.22 -11.46
CA ASN A 158 2.73 9.25 -11.55
C ASN A 158 1.32 8.68 -11.74
N ALA A 159 1.19 7.47 -12.28
CA ALA A 159 -0.10 6.82 -12.50
C ALA A 159 -0.63 6.10 -11.25
N ILE A 160 0.20 5.84 -10.23
CA ILE A 160 -0.17 5.12 -8.99
C ILE A 160 -1.47 5.64 -8.35
N PRO A 161 -1.69 6.97 -8.18
CA PRO A 161 -2.90 7.48 -7.54
C PRO A 161 -4.20 7.11 -8.29
N GLN A 162 -4.11 6.91 -9.61
CA GLN A 162 -5.26 6.61 -10.47
C GLN A 162 -5.55 5.09 -10.57
N MET A 163 -4.64 4.25 -10.09
CA MET A 163 -4.75 2.79 -10.20
C MET A 163 -5.54 2.14 -9.07
N GLY A 164 -6.01 2.90 -8.07
CA GLY A 164 -6.73 2.35 -6.91
C GLY A 164 -5.87 1.47 -5.98
N ILE A 165 -4.55 1.46 -6.18
CA ILE A 165 -3.61 0.61 -5.44
C ILE A 165 -3.64 0.91 -3.93
N ILE A 166 -3.77 2.19 -3.56
CA ILE A 166 -3.81 2.62 -2.15
C ILE A 166 -5.04 2.01 -1.46
N GLN A 167 -6.21 2.10 -2.10
CA GLN A 167 -7.43 1.55 -1.53
C GLN A 167 -7.35 0.02 -1.37
N GLN A 168 -6.86 -0.69 -2.38
CA GLN A 168 -6.67 -2.15 -2.31
C GLN A 168 -5.65 -2.53 -1.22
N ALA A 169 -4.61 -1.71 -1.04
CA ALA A 169 -3.63 -1.92 0.02
C ALA A 169 -4.23 -1.71 1.41
N GLN A 170 -5.11 -0.72 1.59
CA GLN A 170 -5.86 -0.49 2.81
C GLN A 170 -6.76 -1.68 3.15
N GLU A 171 -7.54 -2.17 2.17
CA GLU A 171 -8.40 -3.35 2.35
C GLU A 171 -7.59 -4.61 2.68
N SER A 172 -6.44 -4.79 2.02
CA SER A 172 -5.55 -5.92 2.30
C SER A 172 -4.95 -5.84 3.70
N ALA A 173 -4.58 -4.65 4.17
CA ALA A 173 -4.12 -4.45 5.55
C ALA A 173 -5.20 -4.80 6.57
N ALA A 174 -6.43 -4.37 6.34
CA ALA A 174 -7.56 -4.71 7.20
C ALA A 174 -7.75 -6.22 7.29
N ARG A 175 -7.77 -6.92 6.15
CA ARG A 175 -7.88 -8.40 6.12
C ARG A 175 -6.75 -9.12 6.86
N GLN A 176 -5.54 -8.54 6.92
CA GLN A 176 -4.42 -9.15 7.63
C GLN A 176 -4.46 -8.88 9.15
N LEU A 177 -4.97 -7.71 9.55
CA LEU A 177 -4.95 -7.30 10.96
C LEU A 177 -6.18 -7.79 11.74
N VAL A 178 -7.36 -7.87 11.12
CA VAL A 178 -8.58 -8.31 11.78
C VAL A 178 -8.41 -9.67 12.47
N PRO A 179 -7.83 -10.71 11.85
CA PRO A 179 -7.60 -12.00 12.52
C PRO A 179 -6.71 -11.88 13.77
N ILE A 180 -5.73 -10.96 13.78
CA ILE A 180 -4.87 -10.74 14.95
C ILE A 180 -5.71 -10.23 16.12
N PHE A 181 -6.59 -9.27 15.87
CA PHE A 181 -7.46 -8.71 16.90
C PHE A 181 -8.52 -9.70 17.37
N THR A 182 -9.00 -10.59 16.49
CA THR A 182 -9.96 -11.64 16.88
C THR A 182 -9.32 -12.68 17.79
N THR A 183 -8.03 -13.03 17.60
CA THR A 183 -7.32 -13.93 18.52
C THR A 183 -7.14 -13.32 19.91
N MET A 184 -7.22 -11.99 20.03
CA MET A 184 -7.16 -11.27 21.31
C MET A 184 -8.55 -11.12 21.98
N GLY A 185 -9.59 -11.72 21.41
CA GLY A 185 -10.93 -11.78 22.00
C GLY A 185 -11.91 -10.72 21.49
N TYR A 186 -11.52 -9.89 20.50
CA TYR A 186 -12.46 -8.97 19.84
C TYR A 186 -13.28 -9.71 18.80
N LYS A 187 -14.56 -9.33 18.63
CA LYS A 187 -15.37 -9.87 17.54
C LYS A 187 -15.10 -9.08 16.27
N ASP A 188 -15.12 -9.75 15.14
CA ASP A 188 -14.89 -9.14 13.82
C ASP A 188 -15.79 -7.90 13.57
N ALA A 189 -17.08 -8.03 13.91
CA ALA A 189 -18.06 -6.95 13.78
C ALA A 189 -17.79 -5.73 14.70
N ASP A 190 -16.97 -5.88 15.73
CA ASP A 190 -16.62 -4.82 16.69
C ASP A 190 -15.30 -4.13 16.34
N ILE A 191 -14.58 -4.60 15.30
CA ILE A 191 -13.30 -4.07 14.88
C ILE A 191 -13.51 -3.10 13.72
N THR A 192 -13.00 -1.87 13.86
CA THR A 192 -12.99 -0.86 12.80
C THR A 192 -11.56 -0.45 12.52
N ILE A 193 -11.11 -0.63 11.28
CA ILE A 193 -9.80 -0.16 10.81
C ILE A 193 -10.01 1.09 9.95
N SER A 194 -9.38 2.17 10.34
CA SER A 194 -9.38 3.45 9.63
C SER A 194 -7.96 3.84 9.22
N PHE A 195 -7.84 4.73 8.24
CA PHE A 195 -6.55 5.20 7.76
C PHE A 195 -6.46 6.72 7.88
N ARG A 196 -5.30 7.21 8.34
CA ARG A 196 -5.02 8.64 8.39
C ARG A 196 -4.79 9.14 6.96
N LYS A 197 -5.65 10.02 6.48
CA LYS A 197 -5.33 10.82 5.28
C LYS A 197 -4.22 11.80 5.64
N LYS A 198 -3.19 11.87 4.79
CA LYS A 198 -2.20 12.95 4.85
C LYS A 198 -2.82 14.27 4.44
#